data_4e70fb0d31f4a858ea255739821845e6
#
_entry.id   4e70fb0d31f4a858ea255739821845e6
#
_cell.length_a   1.000
_cell.length_b   1.000
_cell.length_c   1.000
_cell.angle_alpha   90.00
_cell.angle_beta   90.00
_cell.angle_gamma   90.00
#
_symmetry.space_group_name_H-M   'P 1'
#
loop_
_entity.id
_entity.type
_entity.pdbx_description
1 polymer ?
#
loop_
_entity_poly.entity_id
_entity_poly.type
_entity_poly.pdbx_seq_one_letter_code
_entity_poly.pdbx_strand_id
1 'polypeptide(L)'
;MSRAIGVSLFALLVATSAQAQQIGDVFYIAEENHNWTQPATVTGINQILGNSAAPFINSLVTPGNPNAAMTSYASNYQNVAPGVHPSEPNYVWQEAGLHGPLNDADPYANTPNNIVNAPNLSALLQTKFGTAGWKSYQEDINLTPGSGSVNHPGANSLTSTVASQNQWNVPTSSFSGTSASYTNPYNGSHQYNFAVKHDGQLFFTATNGGTATAPDTSPSNPEAKFYAPLQQLSTDLTNNTVAKYNWITPDQYNDMHSALNTDFTYNGVTYAAGSDEEQIALGDNFLSKIIPMIEASQAFKNNGEIVIWNDETEGDETAGSTAGITSTEIIISPLAKGNAYTNDVLYTHNSDLVTLQNIFGVAGGGAGGYLGGAGGANSLAGLFKADVIPSAIPEPSTWVMMGLGFAGLAGAGAYRRKLGAATKPAVAC
;
A
#
# COMPACT_ATOMS: atom_id res chain seq x y z
N MET A 1 -44.60 -55.25 31.37
CA MET A 1 -44.53 -53.76 31.27
C MET A 1 -43.18 -53.37 30.70
N SER A 2 -43.15 -53.17 29.38
CA SER A 2 -41.90 -52.72 28.66
C SER A 2 -41.85 -51.21 28.71
N ARG A 3 -40.75 -50.66 29.20
CA ARG A 3 -40.44 -49.24 29.13
C ARG A 3 -39.57 -48.99 27.87
N ALA A 4 -40.11 -48.23 26.91
CA ALA A 4 -39.36 -47.72 25.76
C ALA A 4 -38.55 -46.54 26.23
N ILE A 5 -37.23 -46.58 26.00
CA ILE A 5 -36.30 -45.46 26.18
C ILE A 5 -36.18 -44.73 24.84
N GLY A 6 -36.79 -43.55 24.77
CA GLY A 6 -36.64 -42.67 23.61
C GLY A 6 -35.26 -41.98 23.63
N VAL A 7 -34.45 -42.29 22.66
CA VAL A 7 -33.18 -41.57 22.40
C VAL A 7 -33.49 -40.40 21.48
N SER A 8 -33.45 -39.17 21.99
CA SER A 8 -33.55 -37.98 21.20
C SER A 8 -32.19 -37.68 20.56
N LEU A 9 -32.10 -37.83 19.23
CA LEU A 9 -30.95 -37.50 18.44
C LEU A 9 -30.98 -35.96 18.21
N PHE A 10 -30.15 -35.20 18.90
CA PHE A 10 -29.90 -33.79 18.58
C PHE A 10 -28.95 -33.73 17.38
N ALA A 11 -29.48 -33.44 16.21
CA ALA A 11 -28.68 -33.08 15.04
C ALA A 11 -28.09 -31.70 15.24
N LEU A 12 -26.77 -31.63 15.48
CA LEU A 12 -26.00 -30.38 15.51
C LEU A 12 -25.83 -29.94 14.05
N LEU A 13 -26.64 -28.99 13.58
CA LEU A 13 -26.36 -28.26 12.33
C LEU A 13 -25.13 -27.41 12.57
N VAL A 14 -23.98 -27.87 12.09
CA VAL A 14 -22.80 -27.06 11.92
C VAL A 14 -23.05 -26.21 10.67
N ALA A 15 -23.54 -24.98 10.84
CA ALA A 15 -23.53 -23.99 9.81
C ALA A 15 -22.04 -23.68 9.57
N THR A 16 -21.46 -24.21 8.48
CA THR A 16 -20.20 -23.72 7.94
C THR A 16 -20.50 -22.33 7.41
N SER A 17 -20.21 -21.30 8.20
CA SER A 17 -20.11 -19.95 7.66
C SER A 17 -19.05 -20.01 6.57
N ALA A 18 -19.42 -19.73 5.32
CA ALA A 18 -18.45 -19.44 4.30
C ALA A 18 -17.58 -18.29 4.84
N GLN A 19 -16.32 -18.57 5.10
CA GLN A 19 -15.40 -17.50 5.49
C GLN A 19 -15.36 -16.52 4.32
N ALA A 20 -15.68 -15.25 4.58
CA ALA A 20 -15.54 -14.21 3.57
C ALA A 20 -14.10 -14.25 3.02
N GLN A 21 -13.96 -14.17 1.71
CA GLN A 21 -12.65 -14.06 1.09
C GLN A 21 -12.03 -12.74 1.55
N GLN A 22 -10.82 -12.78 2.05
CA GLN A 22 -10.08 -11.61 2.53
C GLN A 22 -8.96 -11.28 1.56
N ILE A 23 -8.61 -10.00 1.51
CA ILE A 23 -7.42 -9.54 0.80
C ILE A 23 -6.18 -10.20 1.41
N GLY A 24 -5.29 -10.68 0.55
CA GLY A 24 -4.05 -11.36 0.91
C GLY A 24 -2.91 -10.37 1.13
N ASP A 25 -2.12 -10.16 0.09
CA ASP A 25 -1.00 -9.21 0.08
C ASP A 25 -1.38 -7.98 -0.74
N VAL A 26 -0.95 -6.79 -0.32
CA VAL A 26 -1.25 -5.52 -0.99
C VAL A 26 0.02 -4.98 -1.63
N PHE A 27 -0.07 -4.57 -2.90
CA PHE A 27 0.96 -3.90 -3.67
C PHE A 27 0.50 -2.48 -3.96
N TYR A 28 1.13 -1.51 -3.32
CA TYR A 28 0.77 -0.10 -3.38
C TYR A 28 1.79 0.62 -4.26
N ILE A 29 1.37 1.08 -5.44
CA ILE A 29 2.24 1.75 -6.42
C ILE A 29 1.97 3.25 -6.32
N ALA A 30 2.99 4.00 -5.91
CA ALA A 30 2.92 5.45 -5.77
C ALA A 30 3.33 6.12 -7.08
N GLU A 31 2.39 6.83 -7.67
CA GLU A 31 2.58 7.73 -8.82
C GLU A 31 2.46 9.18 -8.33
N GLU A 32 2.85 10.13 -9.17
CA GLU A 32 3.02 11.53 -8.79
C GLU A 32 2.22 12.49 -9.66
N ASN A 33 1.87 13.60 -9.04
CA ASN A 33 1.47 14.91 -9.53
C ASN A 33 0.65 14.94 -10.83
N HIS A 34 -0.31 14.02 -11.06
CA HIS A 34 -1.21 14.17 -12.21
C HIS A 34 -2.67 14.00 -11.81
N ASN A 35 -3.50 14.86 -12.36
CA ASN A 35 -4.94 14.80 -12.14
C ASN A 35 -5.55 13.57 -12.80
N TRP A 36 -6.40 12.84 -12.07
CA TRP A 36 -7.26 11.84 -12.68
C TRP A 36 -8.27 12.48 -13.62
N THR A 37 -8.99 13.47 -13.12
CA THR A 37 -9.88 14.34 -13.91
C THR A 37 -9.70 15.79 -13.48
N GLN A 38 -9.95 16.72 -14.41
CA GLN A 38 -9.91 18.15 -14.14
C GLN A 38 -10.93 18.92 -14.97
N PRO A 39 -11.41 20.09 -14.49
CA PRO A 39 -12.25 20.97 -15.30
C PRO A 39 -11.46 21.63 -16.43
N ALA A 40 -12.12 21.99 -17.50
CA ALA A 40 -11.52 22.67 -18.65
C ALA A 40 -10.86 24.04 -18.33
N THR A 41 -11.03 24.53 -17.13
CA THR A 41 -10.37 25.76 -16.63
C THR A 41 -8.94 25.52 -16.17
N VAL A 42 -8.55 24.29 -15.87
CA VAL A 42 -7.15 23.89 -15.63
C VAL A 42 -6.47 23.73 -16.99
N THR A 43 -5.40 24.46 -17.21
CA THR A 43 -4.69 24.50 -18.49
C THR A 43 -3.19 24.36 -18.28
N GLY A 44 -2.49 23.76 -19.23
CA GLY A 44 -1.04 23.52 -19.14
C GLY A 44 -0.67 22.24 -18.41
N ILE A 45 -1.65 21.50 -17.94
CA ILE A 45 -1.55 20.21 -17.26
C ILE A 45 -2.58 19.29 -17.93
N ASN A 46 -2.23 18.03 -18.13
CA ASN A 46 -3.13 17.04 -18.74
C ASN A 46 -3.64 16.06 -17.69
N GLN A 47 -4.93 15.74 -17.74
CA GLN A 47 -5.48 14.67 -16.92
C GLN A 47 -5.13 13.29 -17.49
N ILE A 48 -5.12 12.26 -16.63
CA ILE A 48 -4.82 10.87 -17.00
C ILE A 48 -6.03 10.20 -17.69
N LEU A 49 -7.23 10.38 -17.14
CA LEU A 49 -8.43 9.73 -17.68
C LEU A 49 -8.75 10.23 -19.09
N GLY A 50 -8.76 9.30 -20.03
CA GLY A 50 -9.00 9.58 -21.45
C GLY A 50 -7.78 10.12 -22.21
N ASN A 51 -6.63 10.27 -21.58
CA ASN A 51 -5.41 10.74 -22.23
C ASN A 51 -4.79 9.63 -23.11
N SER A 52 -4.40 9.99 -24.33
CA SER A 52 -3.77 9.08 -25.29
C SER A 52 -2.35 8.68 -24.89
N ALA A 53 -1.68 9.43 -23.99
CA ALA A 53 -0.39 9.09 -23.43
C ALA A 53 -0.47 8.01 -22.32
N ALA A 54 -1.69 7.73 -21.80
CA ALA A 54 -1.95 6.70 -20.79
C ALA A 54 -2.81 5.53 -21.31
N PRO A 55 -2.46 4.85 -22.41
CA PRO A 55 -3.32 3.82 -23.00
C PRO A 55 -3.50 2.59 -22.09
N PHE A 56 -2.48 2.22 -21.30
CA PHE A 56 -2.58 1.09 -20.39
C PHE A 56 -3.51 1.40 -19.21
N ILE A 57 -3.30 2.52 -18.50
CA ILE A 57 -4.16 2.94 -17.38
C ILE A 57 -5.62 3.07 -17.86
N ASN A 58 -5.85 3.70 -19.02
CA ASN A 58 -7.20 3.84 -19.57
C ASN A 58 -7.82 2.48 -19.95
N SER A 59 -7.02 1.48 -20.31
CA SER A 59 -7.52 0.12 -20.55
C SER A 59 -8.03 -0.55 -19.27
N LEU A 60 -7.42 -0.25 -18.11
CA LEU A 60 -7.84 -0.76 -16.80
C LEU A 60 -9.23 -0.22 -16.38
N VAL A 61 -9.58 0.98 -16.83
CA VAL A 61 -10.81 1.66 -16.43
C VAL A 61 -11.85 1.75 -17.57
N THR A 62 -11.67 0.99 -18.64
CA THR A 62 -12.61 0.89 -19.76
C THR A 62 -13.45 -0.37 -19.62
N PRO A 63 -14.78 -0.27 -19.37
CA PRO A 63 -15.67 -1.43 -19.25
C PRO A 63 -15.59 -2.35 -20.47
N GLY A 64 -15.48 -3.65 -20.26
CA GLY A 64 -15.35 -4.66 -21.31
C GLY A 64 -13.93 -4.87 -21.83
N ASN A 65 -12.96 -4.05 -21.45
CA ASN A 65 -11.55 -4.32 -21.74
C ASN A 65 -11.06 -5.50 -20.88
N PRO A 66 -10.28 -6.45 -21.43
CA PRO A 66 -9.71 -7.55 -20.65
C PRO A 66 -8.91 -7.10 -19.42
N ASN A 67 -8.18 -6.00 -19.52
CA ASN A 67 -7.41 -5.43 -18.40
C ASN A 67 -8.32 -4.88 -17.28
N ALA A 68 -9.56 -4.50 -17.60
CA ALA A 68 -10.52 -4.00 -16.63
C ALA A 68 -11.23 -5.11 -15.83
N ALA A 69 -11.02 -6.38 -16.18
CA ALA A 69 -11.80 -7.49 -15.63
C ALA A 69 -11.79 -7.56 -14.09
N MET A 70 -10.66 -7.22 -13.46
CA MET A 70 -10.47 -7.22 -12.01
C MET A 70 -10.30 -5.81 -11.43
N THR A 71 -10.65 -4.77 -12.21
CA THR A 71 -10.38 -3.38 -11.83
C THR A 71 -11.65 -2.67 -11.37
N SER A 72 -11.53 -1.95 -10.27
CA SER A 72 -12.47 -0.91 -9.81
C SER A 72 -11.69 0.37 -9.54
N TYR A 73 -12.32 1.54 -9.60
CA TYR A 73 -11.63 2.80 -9.34
C TYR A 73 -12.56 3.83 -8.67
N ALA A 74 -11.98 4.77 -7.95
CA ALA A 74 -12.68 5.89 -7.37
C ALA A 74 -12.81 7.02 -8.40
N SER A 75 -14.05 7.51 -8.66
CA SER A 75 -14.25 8.69 -9.51
C SER A 75 -14.14 10.01 -8.73
N ASN A 76 -14.03 9.94 -7.41
CA ASN A 76 -13.99 11.10 -6.53
C ASN A 76 -12.96 10.87 -5.40
N TYR A 77 -11.70 10.65 -5.78
CA TYR A 77 -10.58 10.60 -4.86
C TYR A 77 -9.90 11.97 -4.82
N GLN A 78 -9.62 12.48 -3.63
CA GLN A 78 -9.10 13.84 -3.45
C GLN A 78 -8.04 13.87 -2.33
N ASN A 79 -6.99 14.66 -2.52
CA ASN A 79 -6.05 14.99 -1.47
C ASN A 79 -6.48 16.22 -0.64
N VAL A 80 -7.81 16.41 -0.49
CA VAL A 80 -8.59 17.52 0.08
C VAL A 80 -8.61 18.80 -0.79
N ALA A 81 -9.40 19.80 -0.43
CA ALA A 81 -9.62 21.02 -1.22
C ALA A 81 -9.39 22.28 -0.36
N PRO A 82 -8.36 23.13 -0.62
CA PRO A 82 -7.31 22.93 -1.62
C PRO A 82 -6.45 21.70 -1.30
N GLY A 83 -5.74 21.17 -2.30
CA GLY A 83 -4.88 20.00 -2.16
C GLY A 83 -3.82 20.17 -1.08
N VAL A 84 -3.36 19.06 -0.53
CA VAL A 84 -2.20 19.04 0.35
C VAL A 84 -0.96 19.04 -0.50
N HIS A 85 -0.15 20.08 -0.41
CA HIS A 85 1.09 20.27 -1.14
C HIS A 85 2.21 20.69 -0.20
N PRO A 86 3.44 20.40 -0.54
CA PRO A 86 3.97 19.54 -1.64
C PRO A 86 3.80 18.04 -1.36
N SER A 87 4.43 17.16 -2.18
CA SER A 87 4.27 15.71 -2.17
C SER A 87 4.55 15.06 -0.80
N GLU A 88 5.64 15.39 -0.11
CA GLU A 88 6.06 14.75 1.15
C GLU A 88 4.92 14.59 2.18
N PRO A 89 4.09 15.61 2.48
CA PRO A 89 2.96 15.47 3.40
C PRO A 89 1.98 14.36 3.04
N ASN A 90 1.77 14.10 1.75
CA ASN A 90 0.84 13.07 1.28
C ASN A 90 1.36 11.66 1.57
N TYR A 91 2.66 11.44 1.41
CA TYR A 91 3.32 10.16 1.75
C TYR A 91 3.28 9.89 3.26
N VAL A 92 3.51 10.91 4.07
CA VAL A 92 3.37 10.81 5.54
C VAL A 92 1.91 10.58 5.93
N TRP A 93 0.98 11.26 5.25
CA TRP A 93 -0.45 11.09 5.49
C TRP A 93 -0.91 9.66 5.21
N GLN A 94 -0.43 9.07 4.11
CA GLN A 94 -0.72 7.68 3.74
C GLN A 94 -0.22 6.67 4.80
N GLU A 95 0.87 6.96 5.50
CA GLU A 95 1.42 6.09 6.56
C GLU A 95 0.80 6.34 7.93
N ALA A 96 0.42 7.56 8.27
CA ALA A 96 0.10 7.92 9.66
C ALA A 96 -1.25 8.61 9.87
N GLY A 97 -1.99 8.91 8.80
CA GLY A 97 -3.27 9.62 8.91
C GLY A 97 -3.14 11.08 9.34
N LEU A 98 -1.96 11.67 9.13
CA LEU A 98 -1.66 13.08 9.41
C LEU A 98 -0.71 13.63 8.35
N HIS A 99 -0.92 14.85 7.97
CA HIS A 99 -0.10 15.61 7.01
C HIS A 99 0.48 16.85 7.70
N GLY A 100 1.39 16.73 8.59
CA GLY A 100 1.93 17.82 9.42
C GLY A 100 2.49 19.00 8.59
N PRO A 101 3.11 20.00 9.25
CA PRO A 101 3.77 21.11 8.58
C PRO A 101 5.11 20.66 7.99
N LEU A 102 5.06 19.76 7.01
CA LEU A 102 6.24 19.24 6.32
C LEU A 102 6.59 20.18 5.16
N ASN A 103 7.80 20.08 4.64
CA ASN A 103 8.38 21.10 3.76
C ASN A 103 9.05 20.52 2.52
N ASP A 104 8.67 19.31 2.13
CA ASP A 104 9.17 18.61 0.95
C ASP A 104 10.68 18.26 0.98
N ALA A 105 11.26 18.21 2.15
CA ALA A 105 12.68 17.90 2.30
C ALA A 105 12.91 16.46 2.68
N ASP A 106 14.09 15.94 2.36
CA ASP A 106 14.57 14.65 2.83
C ASP A 106 14.45 14.55 4.37
N PRO A 107 14.23 13.36 4.96
CA PRO A 107 13.86 13.19 6.37
C PRO A 107 14.77 13.93 7.36
N TYR A 108 16.06 14.06 7.05
CA TYR A 108 17.07 14.65 7.94
C TYR A 108 17.75 15.90 7.37
N ALA A 109 17.26 16.44 6.25
CA ALA A 109 17.94 17.55 5.56
C ALA A 109 17.88 18.88 6.30
N ASN A 110 16.87 19.11 7.12
CA ASN A 110 16.60 20.40 7.78
C ASN A 110 16.85 20.37 9.29
N THR A 111 16.77 21.56 9.92
CA THR A 111 16.76 21.73 11.37
C THR A 111 15.62 22.70 11.76
N PRO A 112 14.52 22.25 12.41
CA PRO A 112 14.25 20.85 12.75
C PRO A 112 14.08 19.98 11.48
N ASN A 113 14.39 18.70 11.61
CA ASN A 113 14.18 17.74 10.52
C ASN A 113 12.69 17.31 10.41
N ASN A 114 12.38 16.54 9.36
CA ASN A 114 11.02 16.10 9.06
C ASN A 114 10.64 14.76 9.72
N ILE A 115 11.39 14.29 10.71
CA ILE A 115 11.06 13.05 11.41
C ILE A 115 9.79 13.20 12.23
N VAL A 116 8.82 12.36 11.95
CA VAL A 116 7.49 12.35 12.56
C VAL A 116 7.48 11.43 13.78
N ASN A 117 7.05 11.96 14.91
CA ASN A 117 6.87 11.19 16.15
C ASN A 117 5.41 10.76 16.30
N ALA A 118 4.97 9.82 15.50
CA ALA A 118 3.63 9.25 15.53
C ALA A 118 3.67 7.76 15.17
N PRO A 119 2.66 6.96 15.57
CA PRO A 119 2.45 5.63 15.03
C PRO A 119 2.19 5.69 13.52
N ASN A 120 2.70 4.69 12.79
CA ASN A 120 2.48 4.55 11.35
C ASN A 120 2.09 3.12 10.98
N LEU A 121 1.49 2.95 9.81
CA LEU A 121 0.95 1.67 9.33
C LEU A 121 2.02 0.59 9.27
N SER A 122 3.16 0.88 8.65
CA SER A 122 4.25 -0.07 8.46
C SER A 122 4.80 -0.60 9.79
N ALA A 123 4.95 0.25 10.82
CA ALA A 123 5.36 -0.19 12.16
C ALA A 123 4.31 -1.08 12.84
N LEU A 124 3.02 -0.81 12.65
CA LEU A 124 1.93 -1.68 13.14
C LEU A 124 1.97 -3.05 12.46
N LEU A 125 2.18 -3.07 11.15
CA LEU A 125 2.31 -4.31 10.38
C LEU A 125 3.54 -5.11 10.78
N GLN A 126 4.67 -4.45 10.99
CA GLN A 126 5.89 -5.10 11.52
C GLN A 126 5.65 -5.70 12.90
N THR A 127 4.94 -4.99 13.78
CA THR A 127 4.57 -5.51 15.10
C THR A 127 3.72 -6.77 14.99
N LYS A 128 2.77 -6.81 14.04
CA LYS A 128 1.83 -7.94 13.87
C LYS A 128 2.44 -9.13 13.12
N PHE A 129 3.20 -8.87 12.07
CA PHE A 129 3.64 -9.89 11.10
C PHE A 129 5.18 -10.07 11.06
N GLY A 130 5.92 -9.31 11.86
CA GLY A 130 7.38 -9.34 11.85
C GLY A 130 7.95 -8.86 10.52
N THR A 131 8.95 -9.57 10.01
CA THR A 131 9.62 -9.24 8.73
C THR A 131 8.74 -9.42 7.49
N ALA A 132 7.60 -10.07 7.62
CA ALA A 132 6.62 -10.20 6.55
C ALA A 132 5.54 -9.09 6.59
N GLY A 133 5.65 -8.10 7.49
CA GLY A 133 4.65 -7.06 7.66
C GLY A 133 4.59 -6.09 6.51
N TRP A 134 5.73 -5.57 6.10
CA TRP A 134 5.85 -4.61 5.02
C TRP A 134 7.19 -4.71 4.30
N LYS A 135 7.28 -4.15 3.12
CA LYS A 135 8.51 -3.92 2.37
C LYS A 135 8.32 -2.76 1.42
N SER A 136 9.31 -1.90 1.32
CA SER A 136 9.40 -0.84 0.34
C SER A 136 10.36 -1.26 -0.78
N TYR A 137 9.89 -1.19 -2.03
CA TYR A 137 10.66 -1.45 -3.24
C TYR A 137 10.87 -0.11 -3.94
N GLN A 138 12.10 0.36 -3.93
CA GLN A 138 12.48 1.68 -4.41
C GLN A 138 13.30 1.54 -5.70
N GLU A 139 12.91 2.24 -6.75
CA GLU A 139 13.74 2.31 -7.95
C GLU A 139 15.00 3.13 -7.65
N ASP A 140 16.10 2.76 -8.28
CA ASP A 140 17.40 3.44 -8.25
C ASP A 140 18.18 3.45 -6.92
N ILE A 141 17.64 3.01 -5.78
CA ILE A 141 18.40 3.02 -4.51
C ILE A 141 19.67 2.18 -4.51
N ASN A 142 19.85 1.33 -5.49
CA ASN A 142 21.05 0.53 -5.72
C ASN A 142 22.11 1.24 -6.57
N LEU A 143 21.88 2.49 -6.98
CA LEU A 143 22.86 3.29 -7.72
C LEU A 143 23.81 4.03 -6.80
N THR A 144 25.01 4.36 -7.32
CA THR A 144 25.94 5.26 -6.64
C THR A 144 25.62 6.70 -7.04
N PRO A 145 25.21 7.56 -6.09
CA PRO A 145 24.90 8.95 -6.38
C PRO A 145 25.99 9.68 -7.16
N GLY A 146 25.61 10.46 -8.15
CA GLY A 146 26.51 11.29 -8.97
C GLY A 146 27.31 10.53 -10.04
N SER A 147 27.29 9.21 -10.07
CA SER A 147 27.97 8.42 -11.11
C SER A 147 27.01 7.62 -11.99
N GLY A 148 25.79 7.35 -11.54
CA GLY A 148 24.88 6.39 -12.16
C GLY A 148 25.46 4.96 -12.22
N SER A 149 26.54 4.71 -11.49
CA SER A 149 27.17 3.41 -11.42
C SER A 149 26.31 2.48 -10.60
N VAL A 150 26.02 1.30 -11.10
CA VAL A 150 25.22 0.30 -10.42
C VAL A 150 26.02 -0.38 -9.33
N ASN A 151 25.57 -0.28 -8.08
CA ASN A 151 26.23 -0.95 -6.94
C ASN A 151 26.00 -2.46 -6.93
N HIS A 152 24.95 -2.93 -7.59
CA HIS A 152 24.54 -4.32 -7.57
C HIS A 152 24.46 -4.88 -9.00
N PRO A 153 25.16 -5.99 -9.30
CA PRO A 153 25.07 -6.62 -10.62
C PRO A 153 23.63 -6.93 -11.01
N GLY A 154 23.29 -6.63 -12.25
CA GLY A 154 21.98 -6.93 -12.79
C GLY A 154 20.85 -5.95 -12.46
N ALA A 155 21.15 -4.85 -11.77
CA ALA A 155 20.15 -3.84 -11.40
C ALA A 155 19.48 -3.15 -12.61
N ASN A 156 20.06 -3.23 -13.79
CA ASN A 156 19.50 -2.69 -15.04
C ASN A 156 18.47 -3.60 -15.71
N SER A 157 17.98 -4.63 -15.04
CA SER A 157 17.00 -5.55 -15.60
C SER A 157 15.84 -5.76 -14.62
N LEU A 158 14.62 -5.82 -15.14
CA LEU A 158 13.42 -6.11 -14.35
C LEU A 158 13.48 -7.47 -13.62
N THR A 159 14.20 -8.43 -14.19
CA THR A 159 14.26 -9.80 -13.69
C THR A 159 15.59 -10.13 -12.99
N SER A 160 16.48 -9.17 -12.87
CA SER A 160 17.80 -9.43 -12.29
C SER A 160 17.77 -9.49 -10.78
N THR A 161 18.58 -10.40 -10.24
CA THR A 161 18.83 -10.47 -8.79
C THR A 161 19.74 -9.31 -8.37
N VAL A 162 19.41 -8.67 -7.27
CA VAL A 162 20.26 -7.67 -6.63
C VAL A 162 21.19 -8.33 -5.61
N ALA A 163 22.13 -7.56 -5.07
CA ALA A 163 23.01 -8.02 -4.01
C ALA A 163 22.25 -8.53 -2.77
N SER A 164 22.95 -9.29 -1.95
CA SER A 164 22.39 -9.86 -0.73
C SER A 164 21.81 -8.78 0.17
N GLN A 165 20.72 -9.08 0.83
CA GLN A 165 19.98 -8.20 1.74
C GLN A 165 20.86 -7.59 2.85
N ASN A 166 21.93 -8.24 3.27
CA ASN A 166 22.89 -7.72 4.27
C ASN A 166 23.77 -6.56 3.76
N GLN A 167 23.64 -6.18 2.50
CA GLN A 167 24.31 -5.03 1.89
C GLN A 167 23.35 -3.84 1.69
N TRP A 168 22.08 -4.03 1.96
CA TRP A 168 21.11 -2.96 1.87
C TRP A 168 21.25 -2.00 3.04
N ASN A 169 20.82 -0.79 2.84
CA ASN A 169 20.75 0.26 3.84
C ASN A 169 19.42 1.01 3.74
N VAL A 170 19.13 1.82 4.74
CA VAL A 170 17.98 2.73 4.70
C VAL A 170 18.38 3.94 3.87
N PRO A 171 17.72 4.23 2.74
CA PRO A 171 18.00 5.42 1.94
C PRO A 171 17.41 6.64 2.65
N THR A 172 18.22 7.66 2.90
CA THR A 172 17.78 8.87 3.64
C THR A 172 18.05 10.17 2.91
N SER A 173 18.51 10.07 1.67
CA SER A 173 18.81 11.25 0.83
C SER A 173 18.46 11.00 -0.62
N SER A 174 17.80 11.96 -1.22
CA SER A 174 17.48 11.99 -2.65
C SER A 174 18.74 12.18 -3.49
N PHE A 175 18.73 11.65 -4.70
CA PHE A 175 19.78 11.88 -5.68
C PHE A 175 19.28 11.69 -7.11
N SER A 176 19.88 12.43 -8.06
CA SER A 176 19.55 12.33 -9.47
C SER A 176 20.79 12.52 -10.34
N GLY A 177 20.69 12.16 -11.61
CA GLY A 177 21.77 12.37 -12.57
C GLY A 177 21.58 11.65 -13.90
N THR A 178 22.65 11.65 -14.67
CA THR A 178 22.75 10.95 -15.97
C THR A 178 24.08 10.21 -16.03
N SER A 179 24.07 8.97 -16.50
CA SER A 179 25.30 8.21 -16.70
C SER A 179 25.20 7.24 -17.87
N ALA A 180 26.17 7.26 -18.76
CA ALA A 180 26.26 6.32 -19.89
C ALA A 180 26.43 4.85 -19.44
N SER A 181 26.80 4.59 -18.18
CA SER A 181 26.91 3.23 -17.63
C SER A 181 25.62 2.71 -17.01
N TYR A 182 24.58 3.54 -16.94
CA TYR A 182 23.25 3.19 -16.46
C TYR A 182 22.27 3.15 -17.63
N THR A 183 21.34 2.22 -17.58
CA THR A 183 20.17 2.20 -18.47
C THR A 183 18.96 1.84 -17.62
N ASN A 184 18.00 2.75 -17.55
CA ASN A 184 16.75 2.52 -16.83
C ASN A 184 16.00 1.34 -17.48
N PRO A 185 15.62 0.32 -16.71
CA PRO A 185 15.02 -0.90 -17.25
C PRO A 185 13.60 -0.69 -17.79
N TYR A 186 12.94 0.40 -17.40
CA TYR A 186 11.57 0.70 -17.80
C TYR A 186 11.52 1.61 -19.02
N ASN A 187 12.22 2.74 -18.99
CA ASN A 187 12.15 3.75 -20.03
C ASN A 187 13.34 3.75 -21.01
N GLY A 188 14.43 3.01 -20.68
CA GLY A 188 15.62 2.89 -21.52
C GLY A 188 16.55 4.10 -21.51
N SER A 189 16.26 5.13 -20.71
CA SER A 189 17.11 6.32 -20.60
C SER A 189 18.37 6.04 -19.79
N HIS A 190 19.31 6.99 -19.84
CA HIS A 190 20.48 7.02 -18.98
C HIS A 190 20.31 7.94 -17.75
N GLN A 191 19.09 8.41 -17.51
CA GLN A 191 18.75 9.28 -16.41
C GLN A 191 18.23 8.46 -15.22
N TYR A 192 18.52 8.93 -14.01
CA TYR A 192 18.01 8.36 -12.75
C TYR A 192 17.63 9.50 -11.81
N ASN A 193 16.57 9.32 -11.02
CA ASN A 193 16.06 10.35 -10.14
C ASN A 193 15.32 9.73 -8.94
N PHE A 194 16.07 9.33 -7.92
CA PHE A 194 15.52 8.81 -6.68
C PHE A 194 15.12 9.95 -5.75
N ALA A 195 13.85 9.99 -5.35
CA ALA A 195 13.31 10.93 -4.38
C ALA A 195 12.94 10.21 -3.09
N VAL A 196 13.76 10.38 -2.05
CA VAL A 196 13.55 9.72 -0.74
C VAL A 196 12.25 10.17 -0.08
N LYS A 197 11.77 11.37 -0.39
CA LYS A 197 10.52 11.94 0.12
C LYS A 197 9.26 11.20 -0.37
N HIS A 198 9.37 10.41 -1.44
CA HIS A 198 8.29 9.57 -1.98
C HIS A 198 8.20 8.18 -1.30
N ASP A 199 8.77 8.06 -0.12
CA ASP A 199 8.64 6.87 0.74
C ASP A 199 8.28 7.31 2.17
N GLY A 200 6.99 7.25 2.49
CA GLY A 200 6.44 7.72 3.77
C GLY A 200 7.05 7.02 4.98
N GLN A 201 7.51 5.76 4.83
CA GLN A 201 8.10 4.97 5.90
C GLN A 201 9.42 5.58 6.43
N LEU A 202 10.12 6.35 5.60
CA LEU A 202 11.41 6.95 5.95
C LEU A 202 11.30 8.11 6.95
N PHE A 203 10.10 8.65 7.17
CA PHE A 203 9.86 9.77 8.07
C PHE A 203 9.62 9.35 9.54
N PHE A 204 9.66 8.06 9.85
CA PHE A 204 9.40 7.55 11.21
C PHE A 204 10.58 6.74 11.74
N THR A 205 11.02 7.04 12.98
CA THR A 205 12.14 6.29 13.60
C THR A 205 11.83 4.80 13.75
N ALA A 206 10.56 4.45 13.89
CA ALA A 206 10.11 3.05 14.02
C ALA A 206 10.33 2.21 12.76
N THR A 207 10.42 2.85 11.60
CA THR A 207 10.58 2.20 10.30
C THR A 207 11.91 2.54 9.61
N ASN A 208 12.55 3.68 9.93
CA ASN A 208 13.87 4.02 9.39
C ASN A 208 15.05 3.58 10.28
N GLY A 209 14.79 3.20 11.54
CA GLY A 209 15.82 2.72 12.48
C GLY A 209 16.81 3.77 12.97
N GLY A 210 16.67 5.04 12.54
CA GLY A 210 17.45 6.16 13.03
C GLY A 210 16.94 6.70 14.37
N THR A 211 17.46 7.85 14.77
CA THR A 211 16.95 8.62 15.91
C THR A 211 16.11 9.79 15.43
N ALA A 212 15.50 10.53 16.37
CA ALA A 212 14.78 11.75 16.02
C ALA A 212 15.65 12.85 15.36
N THR A 213 16.97 12.75 15.42
CA THR A 213 17.90 13.79 14.96
C THR A 213 19.00 13.31 14.02
N ALA A 214 19.12 11.99 13.81
CA ALA A 214 20.19 11.44 12.98
C ALA A 214 19.75 10.12 12.29
N PRO A 215 20.03 9.97 10.99
CA PRO A 215 19.78 8.73 10.26
C PRO A 215 20.74 7.62 10.73
N ASP A 216 20.34 6.36 10.52
CA ASP A 216 21.22 5.19 10.51
C ASP A 216 21.17 4.54 9.12
N THR A 217 22.15 4.87 8.30
CA THR A 217 22.31 4.33 6.93
C THR A 217 23.23 3.11 6.90
N SER A 218 23.57 2.54 8.04
CA SER A 218 24.43 1.37 8.12
C SER A 218 23.69 0.11 7.63
N PRO A 219 24.35 -0.82 6.93
CA PRO A 219 23.75 -2.12 6.60
C PRO A 219 23.41 -2.97 7.84
N SER A 220 23.91 -2.62 9.03
CA SER A 220 23.54 -3.25 10.29
C SER A 220 22.28 -2.68 10.92
N ASN A 221 21.69 -1.62 10.35
CA ASN A 221 20.39 -1.11 10.76
C ASN A 221 19.34 -2.22 10.61
N PRO A 222 18.60 -2.58 11.67
CA PRO A 222 17.62 -3.65 11.61
C PRO A 222 16.48 -3.39 10.61
N GLU A 223 16.25 -2.13 10.23
CA GLU A 223 15.20 -1.74 9.28
C GLU A 223 15.68 -1.76 7.82
N ALA A 224 16.99 -1.83 7.57
CA ALA A 224 17.55 -1.83 6.20
C ALA A 224 16.98 -2.94 5.29
N LYS A 225 16.62 -4.08 5.86
CA LYS A 225 16.03 -5.23 5.14
C LYS A 225 14.64 -4.97 4.53
N PHE A 226 13.97 -3.92 4.98
CA PHE A 226 12.64 -3.55 4.47
C PHE A 226 12.72 -2.64 3.24
N TYR A 227 13.88 -2.07 2.93
CA TYR A 227 14.10 -1.18 1.78
C TYR A 227 14.88 -1.93 0.70
N ALA A 228 14.18 -2.43 -0.28
CA ALA A 228 14.74 -3.23 -1.36
C ALA A 228 14.85 -2.41 -2.65
N PRO A 229 15.91 -2.60 -3.45
CA PRO A 229 15.89 -2.16 -4.84
C PRO A 229 14.68 -2.76 -5.59
N LEU A 230 14.05 -1.99 -6.47
CA LEU A 230 12.82 -2.41 -7.15
C LEU A 230 12.97 -3.74 -7.90
N GLN A 231 14.15 -4.05 -8.42
CA GLN A 231 14.45 -5.32 -9.11
C GLN A 231 14.24 -6.55 -8.20
N GLN A 232 14.33 -6.37 -6.87
CA GLN A 232 14.07 -7.45 -5.91
C GLN A 232 12.61 -7.92 -5.93
N LEU A 233 11.65 -7.05 -6.33
CA LEU A 233 10.24 -7.39 -6.41
C LEU A 233 10.02 -8.64 -7.29
N SER A 234 10.64 -8.71 -8.45
CA SER A 234 10.54 -9.88 -9.36
C SER A 234 10.98 -11.18 -8.67
N THR A 235 12.07 -11.12 -7.90
CA THR A 235 12.58 -12.27 -7.13
C THR A 235 11.62 -12.68 -6.02
N ASP A 236 11.10 -11.70 -5.27
CA ASP A 236 10.19 -11.95 -4.15
C ASP A 236 8.84 -12.49 -4.64
N LEU A 237 8.31 -11.99 -5.77
CA LEU A 237 7.11 -12.52 -6.40
C LEU A 237 7.29 -13.98 -6.87
N THR A 238 8.44 -14.29 -7.49
CA THR A 238 8.76 -15.65 -7.96
C THR A 238 8.87 -16.63 -6.79
N ASN A 239 9.49 -16.22 -5.70
CA ASN A 239 9.70 -17.04 -4.51
C ASN A 239 8.50 -17.04 -3.56
N ASN A 240 7.46 -16.23 -3.82
CA ASN A 240 6.32 -16.00 -2.93
C ASN A 240 6.76 -15.55 -1.53
N THR A 241 7.68 -14.58 -1.48
CA THR A 241 8.28 -14.01 -0.26
C THR A 241 8.01 -12.51 -0.11
N VAL A 242 7.03 -11.99 -0.84
CA VAL A 242 6.55 -10.60 -0.67
C VAL A 242 5.96 -10.39 0.72
N ALA A 243 5.92 -9.15 1.16
CA ALA A 243 5.32 -8.79 2.44
C ALA A 243 3.78 -8.68 2.34
N LYS A 244 3.11 -8.48 3.47
CA LYS A 244 1.69 -8.17 3.53
C LYS A 244 1.35 -6.83 2.86
N TYR A 245 2.21 -5.85 3.05
CA TYR A 245 2.12 -4.53 2.46
C TYR A 245 3.43 -4.23 1.71
N ASN A 246 3.34 -4.05 0.41
CA ASN A 246 4.46 -3.84 -0.49
C ASN A 246 4.32 -2.46 -1.11
N TRP A 247 5.06 -1.49 -0.60
CA TRP A 247 5.14 -0.15 -1.14
C TRP A 247 6.11 -0.15 -2.33
N ILE A 248 5.70 0.43 -3.45
CA ILE A 248 6.49 0.47 -4.69
C ILE A 248 6.58 1.93 -5.12
N THR A 249 7.82 2.46 -5.12
CA THR A 249 8.11 3.81 -5.59
C THR A 249 8.96 3.72 -6.84
N PRO A 250 8.46 4.11 -8.01
CA PRO A 250 9.26 4.35 -9.20
C PRO A 250 10.26 5.50 -8.98
N ASP A 251 11.21 5.68 -9.90
CA ASP A 251 11.96 6.93 -9.94
C ASP A 251 11.08 8.09 -10.47
N GLN A 252 11.51 9.34 -10.29
CA GLN A 252 10.68 10.50 -10.66
C GLN A 252 10.39 10.62 -12.17
N TYR A 253 10.99 9.83 -13.02
CA TYR A 253 10.60 9.74 -14.44
C TYR A 253 9.50 8.70 -14.66
N ASN A 254 9.54 7.62 -13.92
CA ASN A 254 8.61 6.51 -14.08
C ASN A 254 7.36 6.64 -13.20
N ASP A 255 7.32 7.60 -12.27
CA ASP A 255 6.16 7.95 -11.43
C ASP A 255 5.30 9.11 -11.97
N MET A 256 5.59 9.62 -13.17
CA MET A 256 4.95 10.78 -13.83
C MET A 256 5.42 12.16 -13.34
N HIS A 257 6.29 12.28 -12.33
CA HIS A 257 6.72 13.58 -11.79
C HIS A 257 7.61 14.36 -12.73
N SER A 258 8.56 13.70 -13.39
CA SER A 258 9.61 14.35 -14.19
C SER A 258 9.64 13.84 -15.63
N ALA A 259 9.88 14.75 -16.56
CA ALA A 259 10.13 14.39 -17.96
C ALA A 259 11.63 14.11 -18.22
N LEU A 260 11.92 13.28 -19.21
CA LEU A 260 13.29 13.05 -19.70
C LEU A 260 13.83 14.28 -20.43
N ASN A 261 15.15 14.32 -20.59
CA ASN A 261 15.80 15.33 -21.42
C ASN A 261 15.92 14.94 -22.90
N THR A 262 15.30 13.82 -23.30
CA THR A 262 15.25 13.30 -24.67
C THR A 262 13.85 12.80 -24.95
N ASP A 263 13.42 12.87 -26.21
CA ASP A 263 12.11 12.34 -26.62
C ASP A 263 11.94 10.88 -26.19
N PHE A 264 10.74 10.55 -25.74
CA PHE A 264 10.35 9.19 -25.36
C PHE A 264 9.37 8.59 -26.37
N THR A 265 9.62 7.37 -26.81
CA THR A 265 8.71 6.65 -27.72
C THR A 265 8.02 5.50 -26.98
N TYR A 266 6.68 5.57 -26.91
CA TYR A 266 5.85 4.57 -26.26
C TYR A 266 4.69 4.18 -27.19
N ASN A 267 4.48 2.87 -27.40
CA ASN A 267 3.42 2.33 -28.28
C ASN A 267 3.41 2.95 -29.69
N GLY A 268 4.59 3.29 -30.23
CA GLY A 268 4.75 3.88 -31.56
C GLY A 268 4.43 5.37 -31.64
N VAL A 269 4.17 6.04 -30.55
CA VAL A 269 4.02 7.49 -30.44
C VAL A 269 5.29 8.07 -29.79
N THR A 270 5.80 9.14 -30.35
CA THR A 270 6.94 9.88 -29.78
C THR A 270 6.44 11.11 -29.06
N TYR A 271 6.76 11.22 -27.78
CA TYR A 271 6.47 12.33 -26.90
C TYR A 271 7.71 13.21 -26.79
N ALA A 272 7.50 14.52 -26.85
CA ALA A 272 8.60 15.47 -26.84
C ALA A 272 9.25 15.57 -25.44
N ALA A 273 10.56 15.62 -25.39
CA ALA A 273 11.34 15.83 -24.18
C ALA A 273 10.81 17.02 -23.36
N GLY A 274 10.60 16.80 -22.07
CA GLY A 274 10.12 17.83 -21.14
C GLY A 274 8.63 18.17 -21.25
N SER A 275 7.83 17.38 -21.97
CA SER A 275 6.38 17.60 -22.05
C SER A 275 5.64 16.84 -20.94
N ASP A 276 4.48 17.34 -20.57
CA ASP A 276 3.55 16.74 -19.64
C ASP A 276 3.03 15.39 -20.15
N GLU A 277 2.77 15.27 -21.46
CA GLU A 277 2.39 14.00 -22.06
C GLU A 277 3.50 12.95 -22.01
N GLU A 278 4.78 13.39 -22.03
CA GLU A 278 5.91 12.48 -21.83
C GLU A 278 5.93 11.90 -20.41
N GLN A 279 5.67 12.71 -19.38
CA GLN A 279 5.58 12.28 -17.99
C GLN A 279 4.50 11.23 -17.82
N ILE A 280 3.30 11.48 -18.33
CA ILE A 280 2.18 10.51 -18.32
C ILE A 280 2.55 9.23 -19.07
N ALA A 281 3.20 9.33 -20.23
CA ALA A 281 3.59 8.16 -21.03
C ALA A 281 4.66 7.31 -20.33
N LEU A 282 5.56 7.92 -19.57
CA LEU A 282 6.59 7.23 -18.79
C LEU A 282 5.97 6.40 -17.66
N GLY A 283 5.06 6.97 -16.86
CA GLY A 283 4.37 6.25 -15.81
C GLY A 283 3.44 5.16 -16.36
N ASP A 284 2.68 5.43 -17.43
CA ASP A 284 1.84 4.41 -18.08
C ASP A 284 2.69 3.23 -18.61
N ASN A 285 3.85 3.51 -19.18
CA ASN A 285 4.81 2.51 -19.61
C ASN A 285 5.34 1.68 -18.42
N PHE A 286 5.67 2.33 -17.30
CA PHE A 286 6.09 1.64 -16.07
C PHE A 286 5.00 0.69 -15.57
N LEU A 287 3.79 1.20 -15.38
CA LEU A 287 2.64 0.44 -14.92
C LEU A 287 2.32 -0.75 -15.85
N SER A 288 2.44 -0.56 -17.18
CA SER A 288 2.22 -1.61 -18.17
C SER A 288 3.18 -2.79 -18.04
N LYS A 289 4.32 -2.64 -17.35
CA LYS A 289 5.32 -3.69 -17.09
C LYS A 289 5.18 -4.29 -15.68
N ILE A 290 4.96 -3.45 -14.67
CA ILE A 290 4.90 -3.88 -13.27
C ILE A 290 3.60 -4.62 -12.96
N ILE A 291 2.46 -4.10 -13.38
CA ILE A 291 1.15 -4.68 -13.06
C ILE A 291 1.00 -6.12 -13.57
N PRO A 292 1.27 -6.43 -14.84
CA PRO A 292 1.19 -7.81 -15.30
C PRO A 292 2.17 -8.76 -14.60
N MET A 293 3.34 -8.27 -14.18
CA MET A 293 4.31 -9.06 -13.41
C MET A 293 3.74 -9.44 -12.04
N ILE A 294 3.08 -8.49 -11.35
CA ILE A 294 2.43 -8.75 -10.06
C ILE A 294 1.24 -9.69 -10.24
N GLU A 295 0.36 -9.43 -11.23
CA GLU A 295 -0.82 -10.27 -11.53
C GLU A 295 -0.46 -11.73 -11.84
N ALA A 296 0.70 -11.97 -12.47
CA ALA A 296 1.18 -13.32 -12.76
C ALA A 296 1.59 -14.11 -11.50
N SER A 297 1.85 -13.44 -10.37
CA SER A 297 2.38 -14.02 -9.15
C SER A 297 1.35 -14.85 -8.37
N GLN A 298 1.85 -15.72 -7.49
CA GLN A 298 0.99 -16.47 -6.56
C GLN A 298 0.40 -15.56 -5.48
N ALA A 299 1.14 -14.53 -5.05
CA ALA A 299 0.68 -13.55 -4.06
C ALA A 299 -0.59 -12.84 -4.55
N PHE A 300 -0.60 -12.37 -5.81
CA PHE A 300 -1.81 -11.76 -6.39
C PHE A 300 -2.95 -12.77 -6.56
N LYS A 301 -2.67 -13.96 -7.07
CA LYS A 301 -3.67 -15.02 -7.27
C LYS A 301 -4.31 -15.49 -5.97
N ASN A 302 -3.64 -15.32 -4.84
CA ASN A 302 -4.17 -15.60 -3.49
C ASN A 302 -4.97 -14.41 -2.92
N ASN A 303 -5.78 -13.77 -3.75
CA ASN A 303 -6.57 -12.59 -3.41
C ASN A 303 -5.72 -11.34 -3.12
N GLY A 304 -4.61 -11.18 -3.81
CA GLY A 304 -3.81 -9.97 -3.73
C GLY A 304 -4.56 -8.73 -4.24
N GLU A 305 -4.06 -7.59 -3.88
CA GLU A 305 -4.55 -6.28 -4.29
C GLU A 305 -3.41 -5.45 -4.84
N ILE A 306 -3.62 -4.80 -5.97
CA ILE A 306 -2.75 -3.74 -6.49
C ILE A 306 -3.52 -2.43 -6.37
N VAL A 307 -2.88 -1.42 -5.82
CA VAL A 307 -3.37 -0.04 -5.76
C VAL A 307 -2.46 0.81 -6.64
N ILE A 308 -3.04 1.58 -7.56
CA ILE A 308 -2.38 2.67 -8.28
C ILE A 308 -2.89 3.95 -7.66
N TRP A 309 -2.00 4.73 -7.08
CA TRP A 309 -2.29 5.90 -6.29
C TRP A 309 -1.42 7.08 -6.72
N ASN A 310 -2.01 8.25 -6.91
CA ASN A 310 -1.27 9.49 -7.02
C ASN A 310 -1.36 10.26 -5.71
N ASP A 311 -0.24 10.77 -5.26
CA ASP A 311 -0.10 11.45 -3.98
C ASP A 311 -0.87 12.75 -3.90
N GLU A 312 -0.84 13.56 -4.96
CA GLU A 312 -1.49 14.86 -5.00
C GLU A 312 -2.04 15.20 -6.39
N THR A 313 -2.87 16.21 -6.44
CA THR A 313 -3.41 16.83 -7.66
C THR A 313 -2.58 18.05 -8.05
N GLU A 314 -2.75 18.55 -9.27
CA GLU A 314 -2.08 19.76 -9.78
C GLU A 314 -3.09 20.85 -10.11
N GLY A 315 -2.65 22.11 -10.00
CA GLY A 315 -3.47 23.28 -10.34
C GLY A 315 -4.47 23.69 -9.27
N ASP A 316 -4.36 23.17 -8.06
CA ASP A 316 -5.22 23.43 -6.91
C ASP A 316 -4.47 23.97 -5.68
N GLU A 317 -3.25 24.43 -5.85
CA GLU A 317 -2.42 25.02 -4.78
C GLU A 317 -3.01 26.34 -4.25
N THR A 318 -3.91 26.95 -5.00
CA THR A 318 -4.61 28.18 -4.60
C THR A 318 -6.02 27.86 -4.11
N ALA A 319 -6.35 28.30 -2.92
CA ALA A 319 -7.68 28.11 -2.34
C ALA A 319 -8.81 28.54 -3.31
N GLY A 320 -9.75 27.65 -3.55
CA GLY A 320 -10.90 27.84 -4.43
C GLY A 320 -10.74 27.35 -5.88
N SER A 321 -9.58 26.83 -6.25
CA SER A 321 -9.33 26.29 -7.61
C SER A 321 -9.66 24.80 -7.75
N THR A 322 -9.98 24.10 -6.68
CA THR A 322 -10.04 22.63 -6.57
C THR A 322 -11.33 21.98 -7.03
N ALA A 323 -12.35 22.73 -7.36
CA ALA A 323 -13.66 22.15 -7.72
C ALA A 323 -13.57 21.30 -9.00
N GLY A 324 -13.76 19.99 -8.87
CA GLY A 324 -13.75 19.04 -9.99
C GLY A 324 -12.37 18.49 -10.38
N ILE A 325 -11.32 18.78 -9.61
CA ILE A 325 -10.02 18.10 -9.73
C ILE A 325 -10.04 16.86 -8.83
N THR A 326 -9.61 15.72 -9.36
CA THR A 326 -9.52 14.46 -8.61
C THR A 326 -8.17 13.81 -8.84
N SER A 327 -7.67 13.08 -7.85
CA SER A 327 -6.47 12.25 -7.96
C SER A 327 -6.81 10.81 -8.36
N THR A 328 -5.80 10.02 -8.68
CA THR A 328 -5.94 8.62 -9.11
C THR A 328 -6.04 7.69 -7.91
N GLU A 329 -7.03 6.80 -7.95
CA GLU A 329 -7.15 5.65 -7.06
C GLU A 329 -7.78 4.49 -7.83
N ILE A 330 -6.95 3.51 -8.23
CA ILE A 330 -7.37 2.34 -9.00
C ILE A 330 -7.01 1.08 -8.23
N ILE A 331 -8.00 0.22 -8.02
CA ILE A 331 -7.87 -1.06 -7.34
C ILE A 331 -7.94 -2.20 -8.36
N ILE A 332 -6.93 -3.08 -8.37
CA ILE A 332 -6.93 -4.30 -9.17
C ILE A 332 -6.86 -5.48 -8.22
N SER A 333 -7.88 -6.34 -8.19
CA SER A 333 -7.92 -7.50 -7.31
C SER A 333 -8.93 -8.54 -7.82
N PRO A 334 -8.68 -9.84 -7.64
CA PRO A 334 -9.72 -10.86 -7.83
C PRO A 334 -10.99 -10.59 -7.00
N LEU A 335 -10.87 -9.81 -5.93
CA LEU A 335 -11.95 -9.46 -5.03
C LEU A 335 -12.56 -8.06 -5.29
N ALA A 336 -12.02 -7.28 -6.21
CA ALA A 336 -12.66 -6.05 -6.67
C ALA A 336 -13.99 -6.35 -7.37
N LYS A 337 -14.89 -5.38 -7.45
CA LYS A 337 -16.14 -5.54 -8.22
C LYS A 337 -15.86 -5.80 -9.70
N GLY A 338 -14.78 -5.26 -10.22
CA GLY A 338 -14.27 -5.55 -11.56
C GLY A 338 -15.02 -4.84 -12.67
N ASN A 339 -14.58 -5.05 -13.92
CA ASN A 339 -15.11 -4.48 -15.13
C ASN A 339 -15.17 -2.93 -15.08
N ALA A 340 -14.11 -2.31 -14.59
CA ALA A 340 -14.02 -0.87 -14.41
C ALA A 340 -15.16 -0.28 -13.56
N TYR A 341 -15.61 -1.01 -12.53
CA TYR A 341 -16.61 -0.50 -11.61
C TYR A 341 -16.10 0.77 -10.93
N THR A 342 -16.96 1.77 -10.80
CA THR A 342 -16.65 3.01 -10.11
C THR A 342 -17.82 3.48 -9.26
N ASN A 343 -17.55 4.36 -8.30
CA ASN A 343 -18.53 5.10 -7.53
C ASN A 343 -18.01 6.52 -7.27
N ASP A 344 -18.90 7.41 -6.86
CA ASP A 344 -18.67 8.83 -6.59
C ASP A 344 -18.51 9.16 -5.09
N VAL A 345 -18.30 8.14 -4.27
CA VAL A 345 -18.01 8.33 -2.84
C VAL A 345 -16.70 9.12 -2.70
N LEU A 346 -16.71 10.14 -1.83
CA LEU A 346 -15.50 10.87 -1.52
C LEU A 346 -14.52 9.97 -0.79
N TYR A 347 -13.36 9.80 -1.37
CA TYR A 347 -12.20 9.12 -0.79
C TYR A 347 -11.01 10.06 -0.69
N THR A 348 -10.11 9.77 0.22
CA THR A 348 -8.86 10.50 0.48
C THR A 348 -7.80 9.51 0.96
N HIS A 349 -6.58 9.93 1.18
CA HIS A 349 -5.50 9.11 1.78
C HIS A 349 -5.93 8.45 3.12
N ASN A 350 -6.79 9.10 3.89
CA ASN A 350 -7.39 8.47 5.07
C ASN A 350 -8.28 7.28 4.72
N SER A 351 -8.88 7.24 3.53
CA SER A 351 -9.72 6.11 3.09
C SER A 351 -8.89 4.86 2.84
N ASP A 352 -7.71 5.02 2.25
CA ASP A 352 -6.76 3.93 2.06
C ASP A 352 -6.28 3.41 3.41
N LEU A 353 -5.90 4.32 4.30
CA LEU A 353 -5.40 3.96 5.61
C LEU A 353 -6.45 3.22 6.45
N VAL A 354 -7.72 3.65 6.43
CA VAL A 354 -8.84 2.91 7.04
C VAL A 354 -8.98 1.53 6.42
N THR A 355 -8.91 1.44 5.10
CA THR A 355 -9.06 0.18 4.37
C THR A 355 -7.94 -0.80 4.70
N LEU A 356 -6.70 -0.35 4.65
CA LEU A 356 -5.52 -1.16 4.98
C LEU A 356 -5.53 -1.63 6.44
N GLN A 357 -5.89 -0.73 7.39
CA GLN A 357 -6.02 -1.12 8.80
C GLN A 357 -7.13 -2.16 9.01
N ASN A 358 -8.25 -2.06 8.29
CA ASN A 358 -9.32 -3.05 8.32
C ASN A 358 -8.89 -4.39 7.71
N ILE A 359 -8.23 -4.38 6.55
CA ILE A 359 -7.70 -5.57 5.88
C ILE A 359 -6.75 -6.33 6.82
N PHE A 360 -5.79 -5.62 7.37
CA PHE A 360 -4.75 -6.24 8.19
C PHE A 360 -5.11 -6.36 9.68
N GLY A 361 -6.22 -5.78 10.13
CA GLY A 361 -6.65 -5.85 11.52
C GLY A 361 -5.62 -5.24 12.48
N VAL A 362 -5.09 -4.04 12.17
CA VAL A 362 -4.11 -3.32 13.00
C VAL A 362 -4.68 -2.01 13.52
N ALA A 363 -4.50 -1.75 14.81
CA ALA A 363 -5.03 -0.56 15.47
C ALA A 363 -3.92 0.46 15.74
N GLY A 364 -4.17 1.73 15.37
CA GLY A 364 -3.22 2.84 15.51
C GLY A 364 -3.42 3.73 16.75
N GLY A 365 -4.47 3.50 17.52
CA GLY A 365 -4.73 4.21 18.80
C GLY A 365 -5.45 5.55 18.69
N GLY A 366 -5.78 6.02 17.49
CA GLY A 366 -6.65 7.20 17.29
C GLY A 366 -8.14 6.88 17.37
N ALA A 367 -8.99 7.78 16.86
CA ALA A 367 -10.44 7.62 16.88
C ALA A 367 -10.87 6.30 16.18
N GLY A 368 -11.68 5.49 16.85
CA GLY A 368 -12.10 4.18 16.33
C GLY A 368 -10.97 3.14 16.22
N GLY A 369 -9.78 3.42 16.78
CA GLY A 369 -8.60 2.57 16.64
C GLY A 369 -7.77 2.87 15.38
N TYR A 370 -8.13 3.85 14.58
CA TYR A 370 -7.41 4.21 13.36
C TYR A 370 -6.22 5.12 13.61
N LEU A 371 -5.31 5.22 12.65
CA LEU A 371 -4.15 6.11 12.70
C LEU A 371 -4.59 7.56 12.45
N GLY A 372 -3.96 8.50 13.15
CA GLY A 372 -4.14 9.92 12.95
C GLY A 372 -5.60 10.38 12.85
N GLY A 373 -5.93 11.08 11.77
CA GLY A 373 -7.28 11.56 11.44
C GLY A 373 -8.14 10.58 10.62
N ALA A 374 -7.67 9.35 10.37
CA ALA A 374 -8.33 8.43 9.44
C ALA A 374 -9.71 7.92 9.93
N GLY A 375 -9.97 7.91 11.23
CA GLY A 375 -11.17 7.30 11.83
C GLY A 375 -12.54 7.85 11.41
N GLY A 376 -12.58 8.88 10.59
CA GLY A 376 -13.82 9.45 10.03
C GLY A 376 -14.00 9.26 8.53
N ALA A 377 -13.01 8.66 7.87
CA ALA A 377 -13.01 8.51 6.42
C ALA A 377 -13.84 7.29 5.96
N ASN A 378 -14.37 7.37 4.74
CA ASN A 378 -14.98 6.24 4.08
C ASN A 378 -13.90 5.24 3.70
N SER A 379 -14.08 3.95 4.02
CA SER A 379 -13.19 2.91 3.48
C SER A 379 -13.49 2.66 2.00
N LEU A 380 -12.51 2.12 1.27
CA LEU A 380 -12.66 1.73 -0.14
C LEU A 380 -13.54 0.48 -0.34
N ALA A 381 -14.19 -0.03 0.71
CA ALA A 381 -15.04 -1.22 0.65
C ALA A 381 -16.10 -1.16 -0.47
N GLY A 382 -16.53 0.05 -0.84
CA GLY A 382 -17.44 0.27 -1.96
C GLY A 382 -16.91 -0.16 -3.33
N LEU A 383 -15.61 -0.34 -3.50
CA LEU A 383 -14.94 -0.77 -4.73
C LEU A 383 -14.77 -2.31 -4.80
N PHE A 384 -14.96 -3.00 -3.70
CA PHE A 384 -14.82 -4.46 -3.59
C PHE A 384 -16.18 -5.17 -3.63
N LYS A 385 -16.14 -6.48 -3.82
CA LYS A 385 -17.29 -7.38 -3.62
C LYS A 385 -17.76 -7.30 -2.17
N ALA A 386 -19.01 -7.66 -1.93
CA ALA A 386 -19.57 -7.59 -0.57
C ALA A 386 -18.75 -8.41 0.44
N ASP A 387 -18.61 -7.88 1.64
CA ASP A 387 -17.97 -8.52 2.80
C ASP A 387 -16.47 -8.83 2.64
N VAL A 388 -15.80 -8.30 1.61
CA VAL A 388 -14.34 -8.46 1.40
C VAL A 388 -13.57 -7.60 2.41
N ILE A 389 -13.91 -6.32 2.51
CA ILE A 389 -13.25 -5.41 3.45
C ILE A 389 -14.07 -5.38 4.73
N PRO A 390 -13.46 -5.71 5.89
CA PRO A 390 -14.13 -5.58 7.18
C PRO A 390 -14.62 -4.15 7.43
N SER A 391 -15.80 -4.01 8.02
CA SER A 391 -16.41 -2.69 8.29
C SER A 391 -15.74 -1.92 9.45
N ALA A 392 -14.87 -2.59 10.21
CA ALA A 392 -14.05 -2.03 11.27
C ALA A 392 -12.80 -2.88 11.46
N ILE A 393 -11.82 -2.37 12.17
CA ILE A 393 -10.63 -3.14 12.57
C ILE A 393 -11.13 -4.36 13.34
N PRO A 394 -10.82 -5.60 12.89
CA PRO A 394 -11.26 -6.79 13.58
C PRO A 394 -10.69 -6.83 15.00
N GLU A 395 -11.55 -6.81 16.01
CA GLU A 395 -11.09 -6.92 17.39
C GLU A 395 -10.29 -8.22 17.56
N PRO A 396 -9.13 -8.20 18.25
CA PRO A 396 -8.48 -9.41 18.70
C PRO A 396 -9.55 -10.21 19.41
N SER A 397 -9.62 -11.51 19.16
CA SER A 397 -10.70 -12.44 19.55
C SER A 397 -11.01 -12.45 21.05
N THR A 398 -11.27 -11.29 21.63
CA THR A 398 -11.72 -11.08 23.02
C THR A 398 -12.99 -11.88 23.28
N TRP A 399 -13.86 -12.01 22.29
CA TRP A 399 -15.05 -12.86 22.36
C TRP A 399 -14.71 -14.36 22.41
N VAL A 400 -13.69 -14.82 21.68
CA VAL A 400 -13.20 -16.21 21.77
C VAL A 400 -12.54 -16.43 23.13
N MET A 401 -11.76 -15.47 23.62
CA MET A 401 -11.13 -15.54 24.94
C MET A 401 -12.17 -15.46 26.06
N MET A 402 -13.20 -14.60 25.95
CA MET A 402 -14.34 -14.62 26.88
C MET A 402 -15.10 -15.95 26.81
N GLY A 403 -15.39 -16.46 25.63
CA GLY A 403 -16.04 -17.74 25.43
C GLY A 403 -15.26 -18.91 26.06
N LEU A 404 -13.94 -18.95 25.88
CA LEU A 404 -13.04 -19.91 26.50
C LEU A 404 -12.95 -19.70 28.01
N GLY A 405 -12.95 -18.46 28.49
CA GLY A 405 -12.99 -18.12 29.91
C GLY A 405 -14.28 -18.60 30.57
N PHE A 406 -15.43 -18.35 29.96
CA PHE A 406 -16.73 -18.86 30.48
C PHE A 406 -16.83 -20.36 30.40
N ALA A 407 -16.32 -21.01 29.34
CA ALA A 407 -16.27 -22.48 29.26
C ALA A 407 -15.35 -23.08 30.32
N GLY A 408 -14.21 -22.44 30.60
CA GLY A 408 -13.29 -22.83 31.67
C GLY A 408 -13.93 -22.70 33.06
N LEU A 409 -14.64 -21.61 33.32
CA LEU A 409 -15.36 -21.40 34.58
C LEU A 409 -16.52 -22.38 34.77
N ALA A 410 -17.26 -22.66 33.70
CA ALA A 410 -18.33 -23.67 33.72
C ALA A 410 -17.78 -25.10 33.96
N GLY A 411 -16.65 -25.45 33.35
CA GLY A 411 -15.93 -26.70 33.56
C GLY A 411 -15.41 -26.85 34.98
N ALA A 412 -14.82 -25.80 35.56
CA ALA A 412 -14.36 -25.79 36.95
C ALA A 412 -15.51 -25.89 37.95
N GLY A 413 -16.67 -25.27 37.66
CA GLY A 413 -17.88 -25.39 38.47
C GLY A 413 -18.47 -26.80 38.45
N ALA A 414 -18.50 -27.47 37.29
CA ALA A 414 -18.94 -28.84 37.13
C ALA A 414 -18.00 -29.84 37.85
N TYR A 415 -16.70 -29.61 37.78
CA TYR A 415 -15.70 -30.44 38.50
C TYR A 415 -15.83 -30.33 40.01
N ARG A 416 -16.03 -29.12 40.56
CA ARG A 416 -16.26 -28.91 42.00
C ARG A 416 -17.55 -29.59 42.48
N ARG A 417 -18.63 -29.58 41.69
CA ARG A 417 -19.89 -30.30 42.03
C ARG A 417 -19.68 -31.80 42.07
N LYS A 418 -18.85 -32.39 41.20
CA LYS A 418 -18.52 -33.82 41.25
C LYS A 418 -17.73 -34.20 42.50
N LEU A 419 -16.78 -33.38 42.92
CA LEU A 419 -15.99 -33.60 44.13
C LEU A 419 -16.84 -33.46 45.41
N GLY A 420 -17.78 -32.50 45.46
CA GLY A 420 -18.70 -32.31 46.59
C GLY A 420 -19.75 -33.42 46.74
N ALA A 421 -20.05 -34.14 45.67
CA ALA A 421 -21.00 -35.28 45.73
C ALA A 421 -20.35 -36.59 46.24
N ALA A 422 -19.00 -36.68 46.22
CA ALA A 422 -18.26 -37.88 46.64
C ALA A 422 -17.94 -37.92 48.15
N THR A 423 -18.31 -36.91 48.94
CA THR A 423 -17.94 -36.78 50.36
C THR A 423 -19.17 -36.77 51.31
N LYS A 424 -20.21 -37.52 51.03
CA LYS A 424 -21.25 -37.75 52.05
C LYS A 424 -20.87 -38.98 52.85
N PRO A 425 -20.59 -38.88 54.16
CA PRO A 425 -20.40 -40.10 54.99
C PRO A 425 -21.70 -40.83 55.15
N ALA A 426 -21.65 -42.14 55.01
CA ALA A 426 -22.76 -43.03 55.38
C ALA A 426 -22.93 -42.96 56.90
N VAL A 427 -24.08 -42.52 57.37
CA VAL A 427 -24.50 -42.63 58.78
C VAL A 427 -25.01 -44.05 58.91
N ALA A 428 -24.28 -44.91 59.67
CA ALA A 428 -24.77 -46.21 60.10
C ALA A 428 -25.63 -46.04 61.35
N CYS A 429 -26.84 -46.61 61.33
CA CYS A 429 -27.62 -46.96 62.52
C CYS A 429 -27.20 -48.29 63.07
#